data_63888d72f6168a54091f58dca1c5682f
#
_entry.id   63888d72f6168a54091f58dca1c5682f
#
_cell.length_a   1.000
_cell.length_b   1.000
_cell.length_c   1.000
_cell.angle_alpha   90.00
_cell.angle_beta   90.00
_cell.angle_gamma   90.00
#
_symmetry.space_group_name_H-M   'P 1'
#
loop_
_entity.id
_entity.type
_entity.pdbx_description
1 polymer ?
#
loop_
_entity_poly.entity_id
_entity_poly.type
_entity_poly.pdbx_seq_one_letter_code
_entity_poly.pdbx_strand_id
1 'polypeptide(L)'
;DSFDIHSSIVSYRRTLMPICKEHNAVSIISAGWDPGSDSIVRTLMQSLAPKGLSYTNFGPGMSMGHSVCVRSKEGVKNALSMTIPKGEGLHRRMVYVELEEGAKLEDVTAAIKADPYFSNDETHVFEVPSVDAVRDMGHGVHLTRKGVSGKTQNQRMEFIMSINNPALTGQVLVNVARATMRLQPGCYTMVEVPVIDMLEGDREELISHLV
;
A
#
# COMPACT_ATOMS: atom_id res chain seq x y z
N ASP A 1 3.45 12.33 -2.84
CA ASP A 1 2.30 11.63 -3.43
C ASP A 1 2.20 10.19 -2.92
N SER A 2 1.08 9.52 -3.21
CA SER A 2 0.79 8.13 -2.85
C SER A 2 0.73 7.21 -4.09
N PHE A 3 1.59 7.43 -5.07
CA PHE A 3 1.69 6.59 -6.27
C PHE A 3 1.95 5.12 -5.90
N ASP A 4 1.13 4.19 -6.38
CA ASP A 4 1.03 2.81 -5.90
C ASP A 4 1.35 1.72 -6.94
N ILE A 5 1.76 2.09 -8.15
CA ILE A 5 2.16 1.11 -9.16
C ILE A 5 3.59 0.65 -8.90
N HIS A 6 3.74 -0.39 -8.08
CA HIS A 6 5.03 -0.89 -7.57
C HIS A 6 6.10 -1.10 -8.66
N SER A 7 5.73 -1.67 -9.81
CA SER A 7 6.65 -1.91 -10.93
C SER A 7 7.22 -0.63 -11.54
N SER A 8 6.55 0.50 -11.36
CA SER A 8 6.90 1.79 -11.96
C SER A 8 7.55 2.77 -10.99
N ILE A 9 7.63 2.48 -9.70
CA ILE A 9 8.16 3.40 -8.67
C ILE A 9 9.60 3.84 -9.00
N VAL A 10 10.48 2.90 -9.37
CA VAL A 10 11.89 3.20 -9.66
C VAL A 10 12.03 4.09 -10.89
N SER A 11 11.27 3.83 -11.95
CA SER A 11 11.28 4.66 -13.16
C SER A 11 10.72 6.06 -12.90
N TYR A 12 9.63 6.13 -12.16
CA TYR A 12 9.00 7.40 -11.76
C TYR A 12 9.96 8.26 -10.90
N ARG A 13 10.62 7.65 -9.90
CA ARG A 13 11.65 8.31 -9.10
C ARG A 13 12.80 8.86 -9.96
N ARG A 14 13.28 8.06 -10.93
CA ARG A 14 14.36 8.48 -11.85
C ARG A 14 13.96 9.66 -12.71
N THR A 15 12.72 9.73 -13.15
CA THR A 15 12.19 10.85 -13.94
C THR A 15 12.09 12.13 -13.11
N LEU A 16 11.62 12.03 -11.85
CA LEU A 16 11.45 13.21 -10.99
C LEU A 16 12.76 13.72 -10.38
N MET A 17 13.75 12.88 -10.16
CA MET A 17 15.00 13.23 -9.48
C MET A 17 15.71 14.45 -10.12
N PRO A 18 15.99 14.51 -11.44
CA PRO A 18 16.62 15.67 -12.05
C PRO A 18 15.75 16.93 -11.96
N ILE A 19 14.44 16.81 -12.15
CA ILE A 19 13.50 17.93 -12.05
C ILE A 19 13.52 18.54 -10.66
N CYS A 20 13.47 17.69 -9.61
CA CYS A 20 13.54 18.17 -8.24
C CYS A 20 14.87 18.92 -7.96
N LYS A 21 15.99 18.41 -8.46
CA LYS A 21 17.29 19.07 -8.28
C LYS A 21 17.37 20.40 -9.02
N GLU A 22 16.91 20.46 -10.26
CA GLU A 22 16.91 21.68 -11.06
C GLU A 22 16.08 22.80 -10.44
N HIS A 23 14.93 22.45 -9.86
CA HIS A 23 14.00 23.40 -9.27
C HIS A 23 14.17 23.59 -7.75
N ASN A 24 15.27 23.06 -7.17
CA ASN A 24 15.53 23.13 -5.72
C ASN A 24 14.34 22.63 -4.88
N ALA A 25 13.68 21.56 -5.33
CA ALA A 25 12.48 21.00 -4.75
C ALA A 25 12.71 19.60 -4.16
N VAL A 26 11.86 19.21 -3.22
CA VAL A 26 11.83 17.86 -2.64
C VAL A 26 10.52 17.20 -2.98
N SER A 27 10.58 15.97 -3.49
CA SER A 27 9.43 15.10 -3.68
C SER A 27 9.60 13.81 -2.88
N ILE A 28 8.58 13.42 -2.13
CA ILE A 28 8.48 12.08 -1.54
C ILE A 28 7.33 11.38 -2.23
N ILE A 29 7.65 10.32 -2.94
CA ILE A 29 6.71 9.54 -3.74
C ILE A 29 6.36 8.22 -3.07
N SER A 30 5.25 7.62 -3.48
CA SER A 30 4.78 6.33 -2.95
C SER A 30 4.64 6.35 -1.43
N ALA A 31 4.14 7.49 -0.93
CA ALA A 31 3.97 7.77 0.49
C ALA A 31 2.52 7.50 0.91
N GLY A 32 2.22 6.24 1.06
CA GLY A 32 0.93 5.76 1.52
C GLY A 32 1.09 4.70 2.60
N TRP A 33 0.16 3.77 2.59
CA TRP A 33 0.23 2.60 3.44
C TRP A 33 1.13 1.52 2.81
N ASP A 34 0.77 1.04 1.60
CA ASP A 34 1.58 0.12 0.81
C ASP A 34 1.44 0.45 -0.70
N PRO A 35 2.47 0.99 -1.30
CA PRO A 35 3.80 1.30 -0.75
C PRO A 35 3.79 2.49 0.22
N GLY A 36 4.69 2.43 1.21
CA GLY A 36 4.87 3.51 2.19
C GLY A 36 5.27 3.02 3.58
N SER A 37 4.37 3.10 4.57
CA SER A 37 4.65 2.70 5.95
C SER A 37 5.04 1.22 6.06
N ASP A 38 4.37 0.33 5.34
CA ASP A 38 4.72 -1.09 5.30
C ASP A 38 6.10 -1.34 4.68
N SER A 39 6.49 -0.51 3.71
CA SER A 39 7.83 -0.59 3.11
C SER A 39 8.93 -0.29 4.11
N ILE A 40 8.72 0.66 5.03
CA ILE A 40 9.63 0.96 6.14
C ILE A 40 9.77 -0.26 7.06
N VAL A 41 8.65 -0.86 7.46
CA VAL A 41 8.64 -2.06 8.32
C VAL A 41 9.36 -3.23 7.65
N ARG A 42 9.09 -3.50 6.37
CA ARG A 42 9.79 -4.55 5.60
C ARG A 42 11.29 -4.28 5.54
N THR A 43 11.70 -3.03 5.34
CA THR A 43 13.12 -2.64 5.30
C THR A 43 13.79 -2.88 6.64
N LEU A 44 13.16 -2.50 7.75
CA LEU A 44 13.65 -2.76 9.09
C LEU A 44 13.80 -4.27 9.34
N MET A 45 12.77 -5.05 9.09
CA MET A 45 12.82 -6.52 9.26
C MET A 45 13.93 -7.16 8.42
N GLN A 46 14.13 -6.69 7.19
CA GLN A 46 15.18 -7.20 6.32
C GLN A 46 16.57 -6.80 6.79
N SER A 47 16.76 -5.63 7.36
CA SER A 47 18.02 -5.20 7.93
C SER A 47 18.43 -6.05 9.14
N LEU A 48 17.47 -6.46 9.95
CA LEU A 48 17.69 -7.30 11.14
C LEU A 48 17.99 -8.76 10.79
N ALA A 49 17.38 -9.28 9.72
CA ALA A 49 17.64 -10.63 9.21
C ALA A 49 17.81 -10.59 7.68
N PRO A 50 19.01 -10.23 7.17
CA PRO A 50 19.23 -9.95 5.74
C PRO A 50 19.02 -11.16 4.83
N LYS A 51 19.27 -12.37 5.31
CA LYS A 51 18.97 -13.61 4.57
C LYS A 51 17.65 -14.20 5.06
N GLY A 52 16.78 -14.61 4.13
CA GLY A 52 15.50 -15.25 4.51
C GLY A 52 14.34 -14.87 3.58
N LEU A 53 13.13 -15.19 4.05
CA LEU A 53 11.89 -15.01 3.33
C LEU A 53 10.98 -14.01 4.05
N SER A 54 10.28 -13.21 3.27
CA SER A 54 9.21 -12.34 3.79
C SER A 54 7.89 -12.71 3.13
N TYR A 55 6.83 -12.70 3.93
CA TYR A 55 5.46 -12.87 3.47
C TYR A 55 4.66 -11.62 3.84
N THR A 56 3.89 -11.11 2.89
CA THR A 56 2.94 -10.03 3.09
C THR A 56 1.54 -10.56 2.84
N ASN A 57 0.76 -10.69 3.90
CA ASN A 57 -0.62 -11.13 3.84
C ASN A 57 -1.52 -9.91 4.05
N PHE A 58 -2.06 -9.36 2.96
CA PHE A 58 -2.99 -8.25 3.00
C PHE A 58 -4.40 -8.70 3.34
N GLY A 59 -5.10 -7.90 4.10
CA GLY A 59 -6.49 -8.12 4.48
C GLY A 59 -6.65 -8.72 5.89
N PRO A 60 -7.90 -9.05 6.24
CA PRO A 60 -9.10 -8.76 5.44
C PRO A 60 -9.34 -7.26 5.32
N GLY A 61 -9.92 -6.81 4.19
CA GLY A 61 -10.33 -5.43 4.09
C GLY A 61 -10.38 -4.86 2.66
N MET A 62 -10.87 -3.63 2.56
CA MET A 62 -11.10 -2.94 1.31
C MET A 62 -9.80 -2.47 0.66
N SER A 63 -9.58 -2.86 -0.58
CA SER A 63 -8.49 -2.35 -1.43
C SER A 63 -8.95 -1.16 -2.26
N MET A 64 -8.34 0.01 -2.04
CA MET A 64 -8.70 1.24 -2.76
C MET A 64 -8.37 1.13 -4.25
N GLY A 65 -7.16 0.76 -4.61
CA GLY A 65 -6.73 0.66 -6.02
C GLY A 65 -7.56 -0.32 -6.82
N HIS A 66 -7.82 -1.52 -6.29
CA HIS A 66 -8.69 -2.50 -6.91
C HIS A 66 -10.14 -2.00 -7.05
N SER A 67 -10.68 -1.32 -6.04
CA SER A 67 -12.03 -0.75 -6.09
C SER A 67 -12.15 0.34 -7.15
N VAL A 68 -11.13 1.21 -7.29
CA VAL A 68 -11.08 2.22 -8.35
C VAL A 68 -11.00 1.57 -9.72
N CYS A 69 -10.14 0.56 -9.89
CA CYS A 69 -10.02 -0.19 -11.14
C CYS A 69 -11.37 -0.81 -11.56
N VAL A 70 -12.10 -1.43 -10.63
CA VAL A 70 -13.42 -2.01 -10.96
C VAL A 70 -14.42 -0.93 -11.37
N ARG A 71 -14.47 0.20 -10.64
CA ARG A 71 -15.38 1.32 -10.97
C ARG A 71 -15.13 1.94 -12.35
N SER A 72 -13.92 1.76 -12.91
CA SER A 72 -13.63 2.24 -14.26
C SER A 72 -14.07 1.30 -15.39
N LYS A 73 -14.62 0.12 -15.08
CA LYS A 73 -15.09 -0.82 -16.08
C LYS A 73 -16.47 -0.42 -16.61
N GLU A 74 -16.68 -0.64 -17.91
CA GLU A 74 -17.97 -0.43 -18.57
C GLU A 74 -19.06 -1.29 -17.88
N GLY A 75 -20.24 -0.73 -17.67
CA GLY A 75 -21.37 -1.39 -17.03
C GLY A 75 -21.31 -1.41 -15.49
N VAL A 76 -20.29 -0.81 -14.87
CA VAL A 76 -20.17 -0.71 -13.41
C VAL A 76 -20.56 0.68 -12.93
N LYS A 77 -21.66 0.77 -12.19
CA LYS A 77 -22.14 1.99 -11.53
C LYS A 77 -21.32 2.31 -10.28
N ASN A 78 -21.03 1.30 -9.46
CA ASN A 78 -20.21 1.43 -8.26
C ASN A 78 -19.59 0.07 -7.89
N ALA A 79 -18.48 0.07 -7.14
CA ALA A 79 -17.81 -1.16 -6.76
C ALA A 79 -16.98 -1.04 -5.48
N LEU A 80 -16.85 -2.19 -4.82
CA LEU A 80 -15.97 -2.43 -3.67
C LEU A 80 -15.21 -3.73 -3.88
N SER A 81 -13.88 -3.69 -3.78
CA SER A 81 -13.03 -4.89 -3.79
C SER A 81 -12.43 -5.14 -2.42
N MET A 82 -12.74 -6.30 -1.85
CA MET A 82 -12.18 -6.77 -0.59
C MET A 82 -11.02 -7.73 -0.85
N THR A 83 -9.93 -7.53 -0.13
CA THR A 83 -8.78 -8.44 -0.10
C THR A 83 -8.91 -9.39 1.07
N ILE A 84 -8.87 -10.68 0.82
CA ILE A 84 -8.90 -11.74 1.84
C ILE A 84 -7.58 -12.50 1.76
N PRO A 85 -6.77 -12.55 2.84
CA PRO A 85 -5.53 -13.30 2.84
C PRO A 85 -5.79 -14.81 2.83
N LYS A 86 -4.99 -15.54 2.07
CA LYS A 86 -4.95 -17.01 2.03
C LYS A 86 -3.70 -17.57 2.72
N GLY A 87 -2.79 -16.69 3.14
CA GLY A 87 -1.49 -17.03 3.69
C GLY A 87 -0.37 -17.01 2.64
N GLU A 88 0.86 -16.94 3.11
CA GLU A 88 2.08 -17.00 2.29
C GLU A 88 2.14 -15.95 1.16
N GLY A 89 1.47 -14.80 1.36
CA GLY A 89 1.40 -13.72 0.37
C GLY A 89 0.33 -13.93 -0.72
N LEU A 90 -0.46 -14.99 -0.63
CA LEU A 90 -1.56 -15.27 -1.56
C LEU A 90 -2.86 -14.60 -1.08
N HIS A 91 -3.66 -14.12 -2.03
CA HIS A 91 -4.89 -13.39 -1.74
C HIS A 91 -6.07 -13.91 -2.57
N ARG A 92 -7.27 -13.61 -2.08
CA ARG A 92 -8.53 -13.73 -2.80
C ARG A 92 -9.17 -12.36 -2.88
N ARG A 93 -9.77 -12.03 -4.02
CA ARG A 93 -10.53 -10.81 -4.23
C ARG A 93 -12.03 -11.14 -4.20
N MET A 94 -12.74 -10.48 -3.28
CA MET A 94 -14.19 -10.52 -3.21
C MET A 94 -14.69 -9.16 -3.70
N VAL A 95 -15.22 -9.12 -4.91
CA VAL A 95 -15.61 -7.89 -5.59
C VAL A 95 -17.13 -7.77 -5.59
N TYR A 96 -17.64 -6.68 -5.07
CA TYR A 96 -19.06 -6.35 -5.03
C TYR A 96 -19.31 -5.19 -6.01
N VAL A 97 -20.26 -5.37 -6.92
CA VAL A 97 -20.57 -4.39 -7.97
C VAL A 97 -22.04 -4.01 -7.96
N GLU A 98 -22.33 -2.71 -8.10
CA GLU A 98 -23.62 -2.21 -8.59
C GLU A 98 -23.50 -2.09 -10.10
N LEU A 99 -24.41 -2.71 -10.84
CA LEU A 99 -24.42 -2.64 -12.29
C LEU A 99 -25.21 -1.43 -12.78
N GLU A 100 -24.81 -0.91 -13.94
CA GLU A 100 -25.62 0.02 -14.72
C GLU A 100 -26.82 -0.71 -15.35
N GLU A 101 -27.86 0.04 -15.71
CA GLU A 101 -29.05 -0.52 -16.34
C GLU A 101 -28.69 -1.21 -17.67
N GLY A 102 -29.08 -2.48 -17.80
CA GLY A 102 -28.81 -3.31 -18.97
C GLY A 102 -27.43 -3.99 -19.00
N ALA A 103 -26.53 -3.68 -18.06
CA ALA A 103 -25.25 -4.37 -17.95
C ALA A 103 -25.43 -5.81 -17.46
N LYS A 104 -24.53 -6.71 -17.89
CA LYS A 104 -24.54 -8.12 -17.48
C LYS A 104 -23.37 -8.44 -16.59
N LEU A 105 -23.63 -9.14 -15.48
CA LEU A 105 -22.61 -9.54 -14.52
C LEU A 105 -21.48 -10.37 -15.16
N GLU A 106 -21.82 -11.22 -16.13
CA GLU A 106 -20.84 -12.08 -16.83
C GLU A 106 -19.81 -11.25 -17.59
N ASP A 107 -20.23 -10.21 -18.31
CA ASP A 107 -19.37 -9.34 -19.11
C ASP A 107 -18.45 -8.51 -18.20
N VAL A 108 -19.02 -7.93 -17.14
CA VAL A 108 -18.27 -7.18 -16.11
C VAL A 108 -17.26 -8.10 -15.41
N THR A 109 -17.66 -9.33 -15.05
CA THR A 109 -16.77 -10.30 -14.41
C THR A 109 -15.59 -10.67 -15.31
N ALA A 110 -15.85 -10.88 -16.61
CA ALA A 110 -14.79 -11.18 -17.58
C ALA A 110 -13.80 -10.01 -17.69
N ALA A 111 -14.29 -8.77 -17.78
CA ALA A 111 -13.47 -7.56 -17.85
C ALA A 111 -12.61 -7.35 -16.58
N ILE A 112 -13.18 -7.63 -15.40
CA ILE A 112 -12.44 -7.54 -14.12
C ILE A 112 -11.32 -8.58 -14.10
N LYS A 113 -11.61 -9.85 -14.38
CA LYS A 113 -10.62 -10.95 -14.30
C LYS A 113 -9.50 -10.82 -15.33
N ALA A 114 -9.73 -10.14 -16.44
CA ALA A 114 -8.72 -9.87 -17.47
C ALA A 114 -7.76 -8.72 -17.09
N ASP A 115 -8.11 -7.91 -16.12
CA ASP A 115 -7.30 -6.76 -15.70
C ASP A 115 -6.05 -7.23 -14.92
N PRO A 116 -4.86 -6.61 -15.15
CA PRO A 116 -3.63 -6.94 -14.44
C PRO A 116 -3.74 -6.86 -12.90
N TYR A 117 -4.62 -6.02 -12.35
CA TYR A 117 -4.89 -5.95 -10.91
C TYR A 117 -5.50 -7.23 -10.33
N PHE A 118 -6.15 -8.05 -11.18
CA PHE A 118 -6.92 -9.21 -10.75
C PHE A 118 -6.43 -10.53 -11.34
N SER A 119 -5.67 -10.48 -12.44
CA SER A 119 -5.30 -11.66 -13.22
C SER A 119 -4.49 -12.72 -12.46
N ASN A 120 -3.79 -12.32 -11.40
CA ASN A 120 -2.95 -13.20 -10.58
C ASN A 120 -3.64 -13.68 -9.29
N ASP A 121 -4.84 -13.16 -8.99
CA ASP A 121 -5.56 -13.48 -7.76
C ASP A 121 -6.85 -14.27 -8.06
N GLU A 122 -7.21 -15.15 -7.15
CA GLU A 122 -8.52 -15.79 -7.15
C GLU A 122 -9.59 -14.70 -6.95
N THR A 123 -10.40 -14.44 -7.97
CA THR A 123 -11.37 -13.34 -8.00
C THR A 123 -12.80 -13.83 -8.13
N HIS A 124 -13.65 -13.42 -7.19
CA HIS A 124 -15.10 -13.65 -7.19
C HIS A 124 -15.82 -12.32 -7.29
N VAL A 125 -16.79 -12.21 -8.18
CA VAL A 125 -17.57 -11.00 -8.44
C VAL A 125 -19.02 -11.26 -8.11
N PHE A 126 -19.64 -10.35 -7.33
CA PHE A 126 -21.02 -10.43 -6.88
C PHE A 126 -21.75 -9.13 -7.19
N GLU A 127 -22.91 -9.24 -7.80
CA GLU A 127 -23.82 -8.12 -7.91
C GLU A 127 -24.47 -7.84 -6.56
N VAL A 128 -24.58 -6.56 -6.20
CA VAL A 128 -25.24 -6.09 -5.00
C VAL A 128 -26.15 -4.91 -5.33
N PRO A 129 -27.31 -4.78 -4.65
CA PRO A 129 -28.21 -3.66 -4.87
C PRO A 129 -27.61 -2.30 -4.44
N SER A 130 -26.66 -2.32 -3.50
CA SER A 130 -25.92 -1.13 -3.06
C SER A 130 -24.57 -1.52 -2.49
N VAL A 131 -23.50 -0.92 -3.01
CA VAL A 131 -22.15 -1.03 -2.46
C VAL A 131 -22.06 -0.36 -1.10
N ASP A 132 -22.84 0.69 -0.84
CA ASP A 132 -22.86 1.36 0.46
C ASP A 132 -23.34 0.44 1.60
N ALA A 133 -24.21 -0.54 1.28
CA ALA A 133 -24.69 -1.51 2.26
C ALA A 133 -23.60 -2.52 2.71
N VAL A 134 -22.55 -2.69 1.90
CA VAL A 134 -21.43 -3.61 2.19
C VAL A 134 -20.09 -2.86 2.35
N ARG A 135 -20.14 -1.54 2.46
CA ARG A 135 -18.96 -0.70 2.55
C ARG A 135 -18.15 -0.99 3.82
N ASP A 136 -16.89 -1.30 3.62
CA ASP A 136 -15.89 -1.38 4.67
C ASP A 136 -14.64 -0.60 4.22
N MET A 137 -14.14 0.30 5.06
CA MET A 137 -12.95 1.11 4.81
C MET A 137 -11.73 0.56 5.58
N GLY A 138 -11.95 -0.47 6.40
CA GLY A 138 -10.90 -1.17 7.12
C GLY A 138 -10.04 -1.99 6.18
N HIS A 139 -8.77 -2.09 6.52
CA HIS A 139 -7.83 -2.99 5.88
C HIS A 139 -6.80 -3.49 6.88
N GLY A 140 -6.20 -4.64 6.62
CA GLY A 140 -5.17 -5.21 7.47
C GLY A 140 -3.97 -5.69 6.68
N VAL A 141 -2.86 -5.86 7.39
CA VAL A 141 -1.67 -6.54 6.89
C VAL A 141 -1.03 -7.35 8.00
N HIS A 142 -0.55 -8.53 7.65
CA HIS A 142 0.35 -9.33 8.47
C HIS A 142 1.65 -9.56 7.70
N LEU A 143 2.69 -8.85 8.11
CA LEU A 143 4.04 -9.02 7.60
C LEU A 143 4.75 -10.08 8.44
N THR A 144 5.35 -11.06 7.80
CA THR A 144 6.17 -12.08 8.48
C THR A 144 7.54 -12.12 7.80
N ARG A 145 8.61 -12.06 8.60
CA ARG A 145 9.97 -12.35 8.13
C ARG A 145 10.55 -13.50 8.92
N LYS A 146 11.06 -14.49 8.20
CA LYS A 146 11.85 -15.60 8.73
C LYS A 146 13.25 -15.54 8.14
N GLY A 147 14.29 -15.53 8.98
CA GLY A 147 15.61 -15.32 8.44
C GLY A 147 16.76 -15.59 9.38
N VAL A 148 17.91 -15.05 8.99
CA VAL A 148 19.22 -15.28 9.61
C VAL A 148 19.85 -13.93 9.92
N SER A 149 20.26 -13.75 11.19
CA SER A 149 21.10 -12.63 11.64
C SER A 149 22.50 -13.15 11.88
N GLY A 150 23.46 -12.63 11.12
CA GLY A 150 24.82 -13.16 11.11
C GLY A 150 24.87 -14.62 10.63
N LYS A 151 25.16 -15.54 11.55
CA LYS A 151 25.14 -17.01 11.33
C LYS A 151 23.99 -17.69 12.07
N THR A 152 23.20 -16.94 12.85
CA THR A 152 22.15 -17.46 13.70
C THR A 152 20.83 -17.52 12.95
N GLN A 153 20.32 -18.71 12.76
CA GLN A 153 19.04 -19.00 12.10
C GLN A 153 17.85 -18.78 13.05
N ASN A 154 16.64 -18.96 12.52
CA ASN A 154 15.37 -18.92 13.25
C ASN A 154 14.95 -17.54 13.81
N GLN A 155 15.48 -16.45 13.24
CA GLN A 155 14.89 -15.14 13.48
C GLN A 155 13.50 -15.12 12.86
N ARG A 156 12.50 -14.78 13.67
CA ARG A 156 11.12 -14.59 13.22
C ARG A 156 10.61 -13.27 13.74
N MET A 157 10.14 -12.44 12.84
CA MET A 157 9.56 -11.13 13.13
C MET A 157 8.19 -11.07 12.50
N GLU A 158 7.26 -10.51 13.22
CA GLU A 158 5.89 -10.31 12.76
C GLU A 158 5.45 -8.88 13.07
N PHE A 159 4.67 -8.33 12.15
CA PHE A 159 4.04 -7.03 12.31
C PHE A 159 2.62 -7.14 11.79
N ILE A 160 1.67 -6.76 12.62
CA ILE A 160 0.25 -6.79 12.30
C ILE A 160 -0.30 -5.38 12.41
N MET A 161 -1.00 -4.93 11.39
CA MET A 161 -1.65 -3.63 11.35
C MET A 161 -3.09 -3.78 10.87
N SER A 162 -3.99 -3.04 11.50
CA SER A 162 -5.37 -2.85 11.05
C SER A 162 -5.66 -1.37 10.99
N ILE A 163 -6.15 -0.88 9.87
CA ILE A 163 -6.25 0.54 9.56
C ILE A 163 -7.56 0.90 8.86
N ASN A 164 -7.90 2.18 8.89
CA ASN A 164 -8.74 2.80 7.88
C ASN A 164 -7.82 3.32 6.77
N ASN A 165 -7.85 2.71 5.59
CA ASN A 165 -6.87 2.95 4.54
C ASN A 165 -6.81 4.42 4.06
N PRO A 166 -7.93 5.10 3.73
CA PRO A 166 -7.88 6.51 3.33
C PRO A 166 -7.33 7.43 4.43
N ALA A 167 -7.73 7.20 5.67
CA ALA A 167 -7.32 8.03 6.79
C ALA A 167 -5.81 7.90 7.07
N LEU A 168 -5.27 6.66 7.06
CA LEU A 168 -3.85 6.44 7.25
C LEU A 168 -3.03 7.07 6.11
N THR A 169 -3.43 6.86 4.86
CA THR A 169 -2.74 7.45 3.70
C THR A 169 -2.73 8.98 3.77
N GLY A 170 -3.85 9.59 4.15
CA GLY A 170 -3.92 11.04 4.37
C GLY A 170 -2.97 11.53 5.46
N GLN A 171 -2.90 10.82 6.59
CA GLN A 171 -1.97 11.15 7.68
C GLN A 171 -0.51 10.98 7.25
N VAL A 172 -0.19 9.93 6.51
CA VAL A 172 1.17 9.72 5.96
C VAL A 172 1.56 10.87 5.04
N LEU A 173 0.68 11.33 4.15
CA LEU A 173 0.97 12.47 3.27
C LEU A 173 1.29 13.75 4.04
N VAL A 174 0.59 14.03 5.12
CA VAL A 174 0.90 15.18 6.01
C VAL A 174 2.28 15.01 6.65
N ASN A 175 2.59 13.81 7.14
CA ASN A 175 3.86 13.53 7.82
C ASN A 175 5.06 13.62 6.86
N VAL A 176 4.95 13.08 5.64
CA VAL A 176 6.04 13.21 4.66
C VAL A 176 6.19 14.64 4.13
N ALA A 177 5.11 15.42 4.05
CA ALA A 177 5.20 16.84 3.75
C ALA A 177 6.06 17.57 4.80
N ARG A 178 5.94 17.21 6.08
CA ARG A 178 6.80 17.71 7.16
C ARG A 178 8.27 17.33 6.96
N ALA A 179 8.52 16.07 6.59
CA ALA A 179 9.87 15.55 6.33
C ALA A 179 10.58 16.26 5.16
N THR A 180 9.84 16.74 4.14
CA THR A 180 10.45 17.46 3.01
C THR A 180 11.28 18.68 3.44
N MET A 181 10.92 19.31 4.56
CA MET A 181 11.61 20.49 5.09
C MET A 181 13.02 20.19 5.62
N ARG A 182 13.37 18.92 5.78
CA ARG A 182 14.64 18.44 6.33
C ARG A 182 15.52 17.73 5.31
N LEU A 183 15.03 17.56 4.09
CA LEU A 183 15.71 16.86 3.02
C LEU A 183 16.37 17.83 2.03
N GLN A 184 17.44 17.35 1.38
CA GLN A 184 18.04 18.05 0.25
C GLN A 184 17.18 17.91 -1.00
N PRO A 185 17.28 18.83 -1.97
CA PRO A 185 16.55 18.72 -3.23
C PRO A 185 16.73 17.36 -3.92
N GLY A 186 15.62 16.69 -4.22
CA GLY A 186 15.62 15.36 -4.81
C GLY A 186 14.28 14.67 -4.72
N CYS A 187 14.24 13.45 -5.24
CA CYS A 187 13.07 12.58 -5.21
C CYS A 187 13.37 11.34 -4.37
N TYR A 188 12.55 11.10 -3.38
CA TYR A 188 12.72 10.06 -2.37
C TYR A 188 11.49 9.15 -2.29
N THR A 189 11.69 7.93 -1.83
CA THR A 189 10.63 7.07 -1.30
C THR A 189 10.70 7.09 0.24
N MET A 190 9.64 6.66 0.93
CA MET A 190 9.61 6.68 2.39
C MET A 190 10.73 5.88 3.06
N VAL A 191 11.24 4.83 2.42
CA VAL A 191 12.35 4.02 2.97
C VAL A 191 13.70 4.75 2.98
N GLU A 192 13.81 5.85 2.25
CA GLU A 192 15.02 6.71 2.19
C GLU A 192 14.94 7.88 3.19
N VAL A 193 13.80 8.08 3.85
CA VAL A 193 13.54 9.21 4.74
C VAL A 193 13.67 8.75 6.20
N PRO A 194 14.44 9.44 7.04
CA PRO A 194 14.46 9.15 8.48
C PRO A 194 13.05 9.26 9.07
N VAL A 195 12.57 8.19 9.71
CA VAL A 195 11.19 8.14 10.22
C VAL A 195 10.91 9.24 11.24
N ILE A 196 11.93 9.64 12.02
CA ILE A 196 11.82 10.75 12.98
C ILE A 196 11.49 12.09 12.32
N ASP A 197 11.86 12.29 11.05
CA ASP A 197 11.57 13.52 10.32
C ASP A 197 10.10 13.67 9.93
N MET A 198 9.34 12.58 10.01
CA MET A 198 7.90 12.55 9.80
C MET A 198 7.10 12.96 11.04
N LEU A 199 7.75 12.99 12.21
CA LEU A 199 7.10 13.31 13.48
C LEU A 199 7.06 14.84 13.71
N GLU A 200 6.03 15.28 14.42
CA GLU A 200 5.90 16.65 14.91
C GLU A 200 6.61 16.77 16.27
N GLY A 201 7.30 17.89 16.48
CA GLY A 201 7.95 18.19 17.74
C GLY A 201 9.44 18.48 17.61
N ASP A 202 10.04 18.79 18.74
CA ASP A 202 11.47 18.99 18.86
C ASP A 202 12.22 17.66 18.74
N ARG A 203 13.35 17.67 18.03
CA ARG A 203 14.09 16.43 17.73
C ARG A 203 14.70 15.79 18.97
N GLU A 204 15.22 16.59 19.91
CA GLU A 204 15.83 16.09 21.14
C GLU A 204 14.78 15.48 22.07
N GLU A 205 13.60 16.12 22.16
CA GLU A 205 12.45 15.58 22.90
C GLU A 205 11.96 14.26 22.30
N LEU A 206 11.84 14.20 20.98
CA LEU A 206 11.44 12.95 20.29
C LEU A 206 12.44 11.81 20.53
N ILE A 207 13.73 12.08 20.46
CA ILE A 207 14.77 11.10 20.77
C ILE A 207 14.64 10.63 22.22
N SER A 208 14.47 11.55 23.16
CA SER A 208 14.31 11.22 24.58
C SER A 208 13.12 10.33 24.88
N HIS A 209 12.04 10.43 24.08
CA HIS A 209 10.84 9.60 24.25
C HIS A 209 10.90 8.26 23.52
N LEU A 210 11.65 8.17 22.41
CA LEU A 210 11.65 7.01 21.54
C LEU A 210 12.83 6.06 21.79
N VAL A 211 13.86 6.51 22.44
CA VAL A 211 15.10 5.78 22.76
C VAL A 211 15.30 5.67 24.25
#